data_687f7d249b1ad171b209df3ca1e7a29f
#
_entry.id   687f7d249b1ad171b209df3ca1e7a29f
#
_cell.length_a   1.000
_cell.length_b   1.000
_cell.length_c   1.000
_cell.angle_alpha   90.00
_cell.angle_beta   90.00
_cell.angle_gamma   90.00
#
_symmetry.space_group_name_H-M   'P 1'
#
loop_
_entity.id
_entity.type
_entity.pdbx_description
1 polymer ?
#
loop_
_entity_poly.entity_id
_entity_poly.type
_entity_poly.pdbx_seq_one_letter_code
_entity_poly.pdbx_strand_id
1 'polypeptide(L)'
;YRITTVNDAADQAGIRPDMTLATARAMVPQLKIFPRDQRSEQQVLEKLASRATRWTPAVVIREDCLLMEIAGSLKLYGGLQSLLISVDSWIQTEAHRFQTAVTPTPASAILSARAGRTLCVTDRGQLVSHLRDLPIGWLNLGRRRNDLLNRLGIHKIGGLLRLPRHGLARRLNPTVLNQLDQLIGRTADPQLFYTPPLTFYEDVALIQDVDSIEFLLPAIEHLLNTMGVQLKHSCTAANHLNWILTDDHGYSLDIPVQMSCPRRETQVFLKLSRLAFEAIQLKRPITHLALKAKLLTSIPEDNDTLMTDNCNFSGDPTVLLDSLQNRLGFKAVQGIRLNPDHRPEQSWMPCSPGESGPTFQSSPRPLWLLHRPRHMDIKHGQPCLQGKPLLLDKQIERISSGWWDKNPVKRDYYLASNNQLRVWIFRDLGSGQWYLHGIF
;
A
#
# COMPACT_ATOMS: atom_id res chain seq x y z
N TYR A 1 -18.70 -22.02 -27.22
CA TYR A 1 -17.43 -21.30 -27.10
C TYR A 1 -17.17 -20.54 -28.39
N ARG A 2 -16.74 -19.25 -28.27
CA ARG A 2 -16.39 -18.36 -29.40
C ARG A 2 -14.97 -17.87 -29.23
N ILE A 3 -14.30 -17.58 -30.34
CA ILE A 3 -12.94 -17.03 -30.35
C ILE A 3 -13.01 -15.56 -30.01
N THR A 4 -12.24 -15.12 -28.99
CA THR A 4 -12.13 -13.72 -28.56
C THR A 4 -11.03 -12.99 -29.30
N THR A 5 -9.86 -13.62 -29.43
CA THR A 5 -8.68 -13.04 -30.09
C THR A 5 -7.98 -14.10 -30.93
N VAL A 6 -7.27 -13.66 -31.94
CA VAL A 6 -6.48 -14.50 -32.85
C VAL A 6 -5.09 -13.90 -33.00
N ASN A 7 -4.07 -14.75 -33.18
CA ASN A 7 -2.74 -14.30 -33.55
C ASN A 7 -2.66 -14.17 -35.11
N ASP A 8 -1.56 -13.56 -35.58
CA ASP A 8 -1.38 -13.29 -37.01
C ASP A 8 -1.47 -14.56 -37.88
N ALA A 9 -0.94 -15.69 -37.40
CA ALA A 9 -0.99 -16.94 -38.12
C ALA A 9 -2.42 -17.49 -38.25
N ALA A 10 -3.23 -17.39 -37.19
CA ALA A 10 -4.64 -17.80 -37.25
C ALA A 10 -5.48 -16.85 -38.13
N ASP A 11 -5.18 -15.54 -38.10
CA ASP A 11 -5.82 -14.55 -38.96
C ASP A 11 -5.53 -14.81 -40.45
N GLN A 12 -4.29 -15.13 -40.79
CA GLN A 12 -3.90 -15.53 -42.15
C GLN A 12 -4.57 -16.84 -42.60
N ALA A 13 -4.83 -17.76 -41.67
CA ALA A 13 -5.59 -18.97 -41.94
C ALA A 13 -7.12 -18.75 -42.04
N GLY A 14 -7.57 -17.50 -41.99
CA GLY A 14 -8.98 -17.11 -42.12
C GLY A 14 -9.81 -17.20 -40.84
N ILE A 15 -9.21 -17.46 -39.69
CA ILE A 15 -9.91 -17.48 -38.40
C ILE A 15 -10.15 -16.04 -37.96
N ARG A 16 -11.39 -15.73 -37.59
CA ARG A 16 -11.78 -14.38 -37.15
C ARG A 16 -12.32 -14.39 -35.72
N PRO A 17 -12.15 -13.31 -34.98
CA PRO A 17 -12.87 -13.10 -33.70
C PRO A 17 -14.38 -13.34 -33.91
N ASP A 18 -15.02 -13.82 -32.87
CA ASP A 18 -16.45 -14.17 -32.82
C ASP A 18 -16.89 -15.44 -33.59
N MET A 19 -15.97 -16.10 -34.30
CA MET A 19 -16.23 -17.43 -34.86
C MET A 19 -16.50 -18.44 -33.75
N THR A 20 -17.34 -19.46 -34.07
CA THR A 20 -17.49 -20.60 -33.17
C THR A 20 -16.24 -21.47 -33.20
N LEU A 21 -15.93 -22.06 -32.05
CA LEU A 21 -14.77 -22.95 -31.94
C LEU A 21 -14.86 -24.15 -32.90
N ALA A 22 -16.08 -24.67 -33.15
CA ALA A 22 -16.31 -25.76 -34.08
C ALA A 22 -15.95 -25.35 -35.53
N THR A 23 -16.37 -24.15 -35.95
CA THR A 23 -16.04 -23.62 -37.28
C THR A 23 -14.53 -23.42 -37.43
N ALA A 24 -13.87 -22.86 -36.44
CA ALA A 24 -12.43 -22.62 -36.50
C ALA A 24 -11.63 -23.93 -36.54
N ARG A 25 -12.01 -24.95 -35.80
CA ARG A 25 -11.39 -26.29 -35.86
C ARG A 25 -11.65 -27.02 -37.21
N ALA A 26 -12.82 -26.79 -37.81
CA ALA A 26 -13.09 -27.34 -39.15
C ALA A 26 -12.18 -26.71 -40.21
N MET A 27 -11.80 -25.42 -40.05
CA MET A 27 -10.87 -24.74 -40.96
C MET A 27 -9.42 -25.14 -40.71
N VAL A 28 -9.04 -25.24 -39.43
CA VAL A 28 -7.67 -25.56 -39.00
C VAL A 28 -7.73 -26.65 -37.91
N PRO A 29 -7.64 -27.95 -38.29
CA PRO A 29 -7.76 -29.04 -37.32
C PRO A 29 -6.75 -29.03 -36.18
N GLN A 30 -5.53 -28.53 -36.44
CA GLN A 30 -4.45 -28.44 -35.44
C GLN A 30 -4.42 -27.13 -34.69
N LEU A 31 -5.53 -26.36 -34.63
CA LEU A 31 -5.60 -25.08 -33.93
C LEU A 31 -5.33 -25.24 -32.46
N LYS A 32 -4.27 -24.57 -31.99
CA LYS A 32 -4.00 -24.45 -30.56
C LYS A 32 -4.93 -23.40 -29.93
N ILE A 33 -5.60 -23.79 -28.85
CA ILE A 33 -6.62 -22.99 -28.20
C ILE A 33 -6.21 -22.81 -26.72
N PHE A 34 -6.22 -21.57 -26.27
CA PHE A 34 -5.97 -21.22 -24.88
C PHE A 34 -7.24 -20.61 -24.31
N PRO A 35 -7.70 -21.04 -23.13
CA PRO A 35 -8.80 -20.37 -22.45
C PRO A 35 -8.38 -18.97 -22.05
N ARG A 36 -9.31 -18.01 -22.19
CA ARG A 36 -9.08 -16.64 -21.74
C ARG A 36 -9.08 -16.60 -20.21
N ASP A 37 -8.05 -16.02 -19.64
CA ASP A 37 -7.95 -15.75 -18.20
C ASP A 37 -8.10 -14.24 -17.93
N GLN A 38 -9.32 -13.84 -17.63
CA GLN A 38 -9.66 -12.45 -17.34
C GLN A 38 -8.95 -11.91 -16.09
N ARG A 39 -8.63 -12.79 -15.12
CA ARG A 39 -7.93 -12.36 -13.89
C ARG A 39 -6.49 -11.98 -14.19
N SER A 40 -5.79 -12.81 -14.94
CA SER A 40 -4.42 -12.51 -15.36
C SER A 40 -4.37 -11.26 -16.25
N GLU A 41 -5.32 -11.09 -17.18
CA GLU A 41 -5.44 -9.87 -17.99
C GLU A 41 -5.62 -8.62 -17.12
N GLN A 42 -6.52 -8.69 -16.14
CA GLN A 42 -6.77 -7.58 -15.20
C GLN A 42 -5.54 -7.25 -14.36
N GLN A 43 -4.82 -8.25 -13.85
CA GLN A 43 -3.59 -8.04 -13.09
C GLN A 43 -2.50 -7.36 -13.93
N VAL A 44 -2.37 -7.76 -15.21
CA VAL A 44 -1.43 -7.10 -16.14
C VAL A 44 -1.81 -5.63 -16.34
N LEU A 45 -3.10 -5.34 -16.57
CA LEU A 45 -3.58 -3.98 -16.73
C LEU A 45 -3.36 -3.14 -15.45
N GLU A 46 -3.55 -3.70 -14.27
CA GLU A 46 -3.28 -3.02 -12.99
C GLU A 46 -1.79 -2.74 -12.79
N LYS A 47 -0.91 -3.69 -13.13
CA LYS A 47 0.55 -3.48 -13.13
C LYS A 47 0.96 -2.35 -14.09
N LEU A 48 0.44 -2.38 -15.31
CA LEU A 48 0.68 -1.34 -16.30
C LEU A 48 0.12 0.02 -15.85
N ALA A 49 -1.09 0.06 -15.28
CA ALA A 49 -1.70 1.28 -14.76
C ALA A 49 -0.88 1.88 -13.62
N SER A 50 -0.40 1.05 -12.70
CA SER A 50 0.50 1.49 -11.62
C SER A 50 1.78 2.13 -12.16
N ARG A 51 2.38 1.56 -13.21
CA ARG A 51 3.56 2.15 -13.87
C ARG A 51 3.21 3.43 -14.64
N ALA A 52 2.01 3.49 -15.25
CA ALA A 52 1.55 4.66 -16.00
C ALA A 52 1.32 5.90 -15.10
N THR A 53 1.10 5.71 -13.80
CA THR A 53 0.99 6.84 -12.84
C THR A 53 2.25 7.71 -12.77
N ARG A 54 3.38 7.22 -13.30
CA ARG A 54 4.61 7.99 -13.45
C ARG A 54 4.42 9.26 -14.30
N TRP A 55 3.57 9.17 -15.33
CA TRP A 55 3.36 10.29 -16.27
C TRP A 55 2.16 11.16 -15.90
N THR A 56 1.15 10.56 -15.29
CA THR A 56 -0.07 11.25 -14.86
C THR A 56 -0.76 10.50 -13.74
N PRO A 57 -1.28 11.18 -12.71
CA PRO A 57 -2.11 10.52 -11.69
C PRO A 57 -3.49 10.09 -12.23
N ALA A 58 -3.90 10.62 -13.37
CA ALA A 58 -5.21 10.40 -13.95
C ALA A 58 -5.18 9.25 -14.97
N VAL A 59 -5.00 8.02 -14.47
CA VAL A 59 -5.03 6.78 -15.25
C VAL A 59 -6.36 6.08 -15.07
N VAL A 60 -6.94 5.52 -16.13
CA VAL A 60 -8.18 4.75 -16.11
C VAL A 60 -7.94 3.37 -16.71
N ILE A 61 -8.36 2.32 -16.03
CA ILE A 61 -8.32 0.94 -16.52
C ILE A 61 -9.66 0.64 -17.19
N ARG A 62 -9.61 0.14 -18.43
CA ARG A 62 -10.73 -0.43 -19.16
C ARG A 62 -10.45 -1.89 -19.47
N GLU A 63 -11.44 -2.62 -19.99
CA GLU A 63 -11.32 -4.08 -20.26
C GLU A 63 -10.08 -4.48 -21.05
N ASP A 64 -9.66 -3.67 -22.01
CA ASP A 64 -8.60 -3.96 -22.98
C ASP A 64 -7.62 -2.81 -23.20
N CYS A 65 -7.72 -1.73 -22.41
CA CYS A 65 -6.86 -0.57 -22.58
C CYS A 65 -6.68 0.25 -21.31
N LEU A 66 -5.66 1.09 -21.33
CA LEU A 66 -5.43 2.15 -20.35
C LEU A 66 -5.69 3.51 -21.01
N LEU A 67 -6.35 4.40 -20.28
CA LEU A 67 -6.47 5.80 -20.63
C LEU A 67 -5.61 6.63 -19.68
N MET A 68 -4.93 7.59 -20.23
CA MET A 68 -4.09 8.54 -19.48
C MET A 68 -4.55 9.96 -19.83
N GLU A 69 -5.00 10.73 -18.84
CA GLU A 69 -5.20 12.16 -19.01
C GLU A 69 -3.85 12.85 -18.85
N ILE A 70 -3.33 13.45 -19.91
CA ILE A 70 -1.95 13.94 -19.97
C ILE A 70 -1.84 15.48 -20.04
N ALA A 71 -2.95 16.21 -20.21
CA ALA A 71 -2.91 17.68 -20.38
C ALA A 71 -2.28 18.37 -19.17
N GLY A 72 -2.58 17.91 -17.95
CA GLY A 72 -2.00 18.44 -16.73
C GLY A 72 -0.50 18.20 -16.59
N SER A 73 0.04 17.17 -17.24
CA SER A 73 1.44 16.75 -17.12
C SER A 73 2.35 17.33 -18.22
N LEU A 74 1.79 17.95 -19.26
CA LEU A 74 2.57 18.39 -20.43
C LEU A 74 3.70 19.38 -20.06
N LYS A 75 3.47 20.30 -19.13
CA LYS A 75 4.50 21.26 -18.70
C LYS A 75 5.67 20.57 -18.01
N LEU A 76 5.40 19.54 -17.22
CA LEU A 76 6.41 18.79 -16.49
C LEU A 76 7.38 18.06 -17.44
N TYR A 77 6.85 17.54 -18.55
CA TYR A 77 7.61 16.76 -19.52
C TYR A 77 8.14 17.58 -20.72
N GLY A 78 8.00 18.91 -20.70
CA GLY A 78 8.48 19.78 -21.80
C GLY A 78 7.62 19.69 -23.06
N GLY A 79 6.37 19.24 -22.96
CA GLY A 79 5.40 19.17 -24.05
C GLY A 79 4.98 17.76 -24.43
N LEU A 80 4.00 17.70 -25.34
CA LEU A 80 3.38 16.44 -25.78
C LEU A 80 4.40 15.48 -26.41
N GLN A 81 5.25 15.97 -27.30
CA GLN A 81 6.21 15.15 -28.03
C GLN A 81 7.17 14.41 -27.10
N SER A 82 7.75 15.13 -26.13
CA SER A 82 8.70 14.55 -25.16
C SER A 82 8.01 13.53 -24.26
N LEU A 83 6.77 13.81 -23.83
CA LEU A 83 5.98 12.86 -23.06
C LEU A 83 5.71 11.59 -23.84
N LEU A 84 5.28 11.68 -25.11
CA LEU A 84 5.03 10.53 -25.97
C LEU A 84 6.27 9.68 -26.20
N ILE A 85 7.43 10.30 -26.46
CA ILE A 85 8.71 9.57 -26.58
C ILE A 85 9.02 8.78 -25.30
N SER A 86 8.80 9.39 -24.14
CA SER A 86 9.01 8.69 -22.86
C SER A 86 8.05 7.53 -22.64
N VAL A 87 6.78 7.69 -23.00
CA VAL A 87 5.76 6.62 -22.92
C VAL A 87 6.06 5.52 -23.94
N ASP A 88 6.40 5.85 -25.17
CA ASP A 88 6.72 4.86 -26.20
C ASP A 88 7.97 4.05 -25.84
N SER A 89 9.00 4.69 -25.30
CA SER A 89 10.19 3.98 -24.78
C SER A 89 9.82 2.96 -23.70
N TRP A 90 8.94 3.34 -22.77
CA TRP A 90 8.45 2.41 -21.76
C TRP A 90 7.66 1.25 -22.38
N ILE A 91 6.72 1.55 -23.27
CA ILE A 91 5.88 0.54 -23.92
C ILE A 91 6.74 -0.51 -24.64
N GLN A 92 7.84 -0.10 -25.28
CA GLN A 92 8.76 -1.00 -25.96
C GLN A 92 9.48 -1.98 -25.01
N THR A 93 9.62 -1.65 -23.73
CA THR A 93 10.19 -2.56 -22.73
C THR A 93 9.21 -3.62 -22.25
N GLU A 94 7.91 -3.43 -22.50
CA GLU A 94 6.88 -4.38 -22.09
C GLU A 94 6.73 -5.50 -23.15
N ALA A 95 6.51 -6.73 -22.70
CA ALA A 95 6.39 -7.91 -23.57
C ALA A 95 5.05 -8.00 -24.35
N HIS A 96 4.32 -6.88 -24.45
CA HIS A 96 2.99 -6.83 -25.06
C HIS A 96 2.99 -5.94 -26.31
N ARG A 97 2.05 -6.21 -27.22
CA ARG A 97 1.79 -5.34 -28.37
C ARG A 97 0.81 -4.25 -27.97
N PHE A 98 1.14 -3.01 -28.27
CA PHE A 98 0.32 -1.84 -27.96
C PHE A 98 -0.06 -1.07 -29.23
N GLN A 99 -1.21 -0.41 -29.13
CA GLN A 99 -1.61 0.64 -30.06
C GLN A 99 -1.90 1.91 -29.25
N THR A 100 -1.29 3.01 -29.65
CA THR A 100 -1.44 4.28 -28.95
C THR A 100 -2.20 5.28 -29.80
N ALA A 101 -3.06 6.08 -29.16
CA ALA A 101 -3.74 7.20 -29.79
C ALA A 101 -3.92 8.35 -28.79
N VAL A 102 -3.71 9.57 -29.26
CA VAL A 102 -3.90 10.80 -28.48
C VAL A 102 -5.00 11.63 -29.12
N THR A 103 -6.05 11.87 -28.36
CA THR A 103 -7.21 12.65 -28.84
C THR A 103 -7.82 13.47 -27.71
N PRO A 104 -8.63 14.51 -28.03
CA PRO A 104 -9.25 15.38 -27.03
C PRO A 104 -10.33 14.74 -26.15
N THR A 105 -10.80 13.51 -26.47
CA THR A 105 -11.83 12.83 -25.69
C THR A 105 -11.45 11.39 -25.39
N PRO A 106 -11.82 10.84 -24.20
CA PRO A 106 -11.53 9.46 -23.83
C PRO A 106 -12.09 8.48 -24.84
N ALA A 107 -13.35 8.64 -25.23
CA ALA A 107 -14.02 7.73 -26.17
C ALA A 107 -13.34 7.68 -27.54
N SER A 108 -12.86 8.82 -28.05
CA SER A 108 -12.16 8.86 -29.34
C SER A 108 -10.75 8.28 -29.27
N ALA A 109 -10.06 8.40 -28.12
CA ALA A 109 -8.76 7.78 -27.92
C ALA A 109 -8.88 6.24 -27.96
N ILE A 110 -9.81 5.68 -27.19
CA ILE A 110 -10.09 4.24 -27.18
C ILE A 110 -10.42 3.73 -28.59
N LEU A 111 -11.34 4.42 -29.26
CA LEU A 111 -11.78 4.03 -30.59
C LEU A 111 -10.62 4.02 -31.59
N SER A 112 -9.80 5.06 -31.59
CA SER A 112 -8.67 5.21 -32.52
C SER A 112 -7.60 4.15 -32.26
N ALA A 113 -7.26 3.89 -31.00
CA ALA A 113 -6.31 2.84 -30.62
C ALA A 113 -6.81 1.46 -31.04
N ARG A 114 -8.08 1.11 -30.77
CA ARG A 114 -8.69 -0.16 -31.19
C ARG A 114 -8.72 -0.34 -32.70
N ALA A 115 -8.92 0.75 -33.44
CA ALA A 115 -8.87 0.73 -34.90
C ALA A 115 -7.46 0.60 -35.49
N GLY A 116 -6.45 0.45 -34.66
CA GLY A 116 -5.05 0.30 -35.10
C GLY A 116 -4.45 1.58 -35.70
N ARG A 117 -5.06 2.72 -35.48
CA ARG A 117 -4.57 4.00 -35.99
C ARG A 117 -3.82 4.75 -34.91
N THR A 118 -2.51 4.86 -35.08
CA THR A 118 -1.69 5.80 -34.31
C THR A 118 -2.11 7.21 -34.70
N LEU A 119 -2.96 7.82 -33.88
CA LEU A 119 -3.55 9.14 -34.12
C LEU A 119 -3.10 10.10 -33.02
N CYS A 120 -2.60 11.24 -33.43
CA CYS A 120 -2.29 12.34 -32.53
C CYS A 120 -3.06 13.58 -32.96
N VAL A 121 -4.23 13.80 -32.38
CA VAL A 121 -5.11 14.97 -32.67
C VAL A 121 -5.38 15.67 -31.36
N THR A 122 -4.90 16.91 -31.23
CA THR A 122 -5.08 17.74 -30.04
C THR A 122 -6.25 18.74 -30.20
N ASP A 123 -6.61 19.08 -31.44
CA ASP A 123 -7.69 20.00 -31.73
C ASP A 123 -9.04 19.29 -31.87
N ARG A 124 -10.02 19.74 -31.08
CA ARG A 124 -11.41 19.22 -31.18
C ARG A 124 -12.06 19.49 -32.53
N GLY A 125 -11.69 20.58 -33.22
CA GLY A 125 -12.22 20.91 -34.53
C GLY A 125 -11.86 19.87 -35.59
N GLN A 126 -10.66 19.29 -35.49
CA GLN A 126 -10.16 18.28 -36.41
C GLN A 126 -10.62 16.87 -36.06
N LEU A 127 -11.10 16.63 -34.82
CA LEU A 127 -11.46 15.31 -34.34
C LEU A 127 -12.48 14.59 -35.24
N VAL A 128 -13.55 15.30 -35.61
CA VAL A 128 -14.63 14.74 -36.42
C VAL A 128 -14.12 14.31 -37.80
N SER A 129 -13.20 15.05 -38.44
CA SER A 129 -12.61 14.70 -39.72
C SER A 129 -11.81 13.40 -39.67
N HIS A 130 -11.08 13.18 -38.57
CA HIS A 130 -10.29 11.96 -38.34
C HIS A 130 -11.14 10.73 -38.02
N LEU A 131 -12.27 10.92 -37.33
CA LEU A 131 -13.19 9.84 -36.98
C LEU A 131 -14.08 9.40 -38.13
N ARG A 132 -14.28 10.24 -39.13
CA ARG A 132 -15.21 10.00 -40.24
C ARG A 132 -15.01 8.67 -40.95
N ASP A 133 -13.77 8.29 -41.20
CA ASP A 133 -13.40 7.13 -41.98
C ASP A 133 -13.30 5.84 -41.20
N LEU A 134 -13.45 5.91 -39.88
CA LEU A 134 -13.41 4.72 -39.01
C LEU A 134 -14.68 3.87 -39.18
N PRO A 135 -14.55 2.53 -39.28
CA PRO A 135 -15.68 1.63 -39.34
C PRO A 135 -16.56 1.72 -38.08
N ILE A 136 -17.87 1.63 -38.22
CA ILE A 136 -18.84 1.65 -37.12
C ILE A 136 -18.69 0.45 -36.18
N GLY A 137 -18.13 -0.67 -36.66
CA GLY A 137 -17.90 -1.86 -35.84
C GLY A 137 -17.08 -1.61 -34.57
N TRP A 138 -16.18 -0.62 -34.59
CA TRP A 138 -15.37 -0.25 -33.43
C TRP A 138 -16.13 0.51 -32.32
N LEU A 139 -17.36 1.02 -32.61
CA LEU A 139 -18.20 1.67 -31.61
C LEU A 139 -18.82 0.69 -30.60
N ASN A 140 -18.65 -0.61 -30.79
CA ASN A 140 -19.20 -1.66 -29.94
C ASN A 140 -20.69 -1.48 -29.59
N LEU A 141 -21.50 -1.11 -30.58
CA LEU A 141 -22.94 -0.87 -30.45
C LEU A 141 -23.77 -2.15 -30.22
N GLY A 142 -23.14 -3.30 -30.28
CA GLY A 142 -23.76 -4.60 -30.24
C GLY A 142 -24.20 -5.08 -31.66
N ARG A 143 -24.21 -6.40 -31.84
CA ARG A 143 -24.41 -7.05 -33.16
C ARG A 143 -25.68 -6.59 -33.87
N ARG A 144 -26.82 -6.57 -33.16
CA ARG A 144 -28.13 -6.17 -33.78
C ARG A 144 -28.11 -4.76 -34.36
N ARG A 145 -27.46 -3.80 -33.66
CA ARG A 145 -27.38 -2.41 -34.11
C ARG A 145 -26.39 -2.25 -35.26
N ASN A 146 -25.26 -2.93 -35.18
CA ASN A 146 -24.29 -2.93 -36.29
C ASN A 146 -24.90 -3.52 -37.56
N ASP A 147 -25.65 -4.65 -37.48
CA ASP A 147 -26.36 -5.25 -38.62
C ASP A 147 -27.41 -4.30 -39.20
N LEU A 148 -28.17 -3.60 -38.34
CA LEU A 148 -29.14 -2.61 -38.79
C LEU A 148 -28.46 -1.47 -39.57
N LEU A 149 -27.36 -0.91 -39.03
CA LEU A 149 -26.60 0.17 -39.67
C LEU A 149 -26.00 -0.29 -41.00
N ASN A 150 -25.45 -1.49 -41.06
CA ASN A 150 -24.90 -2.09 -42.29
C ASN A 150 -25.98 -2.27 -43.35
N ARG A 151 -27.19 -2.73 -42.99
CA ARG A 151 -28.33 -2.83 -43.90
C ARG A 151 -28.79 -1.46 -44.44
N LEU A 152 -28.59 -0.40 -43.67
CA LEU A 152 -28.87 0.98 -44.10
C LEU A 152 -27.72 1.60 -44.90
N GLY A 153 -26.69 0.83 -45.25
CA GLY A 153 -25.52 1.31 -45.98
C GLY A 153 -24.57 2.19 -45.19
N ILE A 154 -24.69 2.18 -43.84
CA ILE A 154 -23.85 2.99 -42.96
C ILE A 154 -22.75 2.10 -42.42
N HIS A 155 -21.55 2.22 -42.98
CA HIS A 155 -20.38 1.41 -42.60
C HIS A 155 -19.32 2.23 -41.84
N LYS A 156 -19.38 3.54 -41.94
CA LYS A 156 -18.41 4.48 -41.35
C LYS A 156 -19.08 5.43 -40.33
N ILE A 157 -18.32 5.86 -39.36
CA ILE A 157 -18.76 6.80 -38.30
C ILE A 157 -19.26 8.11 -38.95
N GLY A 158 -18.58 8.61 -39.97
CA GLY A 158 -19.01 9.81 -40.70
C GLY A 158 -20.42 9.71 -41.29
N GLY A 159 -20.83 8.54 -41.77
CA GLY A 159 -22.20 8.29 -42.22
C GLY A 159 -23.21 8.37 -41.06
N LEU A 160 -22.85 7.82 -39.91
CA LEU A 160 -23.67 7.87 -38.68
C LEU A 160 -23.83 9.29 -38.16
N LEU A 161 -22.77 10.08 -38.15
CA LEU A 161 -22.79 11.49 -37.65
C LEU A 161 -23.58 12.45 -38.53
N ARG A 162 -23.83 12.09 -39.82
CA ARG A 162 -24.66 12.88 -40.74
C ARG A 162 -26.16 12.66 -40.57
N LEU A 163 -26.55 11.59 -39.88
CA LEU A 163 -27.98 11.29 -39.71
C LEU A 163 -28.64 12.26 -38.74
N PRO A 164 -29.95 12.59 -38.99
CA PRO A 164 -30.70 13.40 -38.07
C PRO A 164 -30.77 12.76 -36.67
N ARG A 165 -30.40 13.53 -35.65
CA ARG A 165 -30.32 13.04 -34.23
C ARG A 165 -31.62 12.40 -33.72
N HIS A 166 -32.76 12.99 -34.10
CA HIS A 166 -34.07 12.50 -33.72
C HIS A 166 -34.36 11.08 -34.30
N GLY A 167 -33.94 10.86 -35.57
CA GLY A 167 -34.04 9.55 -36.21
C GLY A 167 -33.12 8.50 -35.55
N LEU A 168 -31.92 8.90 -35.16
CA LEU A 168 -30.98 8.03 -34.41
C LEU A 168 -31.53 7.62 -33.05
N ALA A 169 -32.10 8.57 -32.30
CA ALA A 169 -32.67 8.30 -30.98
C ALA A 169 -33.78 7.24 -31.01
N ARG A 170 -34.65 7.33 -31.99
CA ARG A 170 -35.74 6.38 -32.17
C ARG A 170 -35.29 4.96 -32.56
N ARG A 171 -34.25 4.84 -33.37
CA ARG A 171 -33.81 3.55 -33.96
C ARG A 171 -32.69 2.87 -33.16
N LEU A 172 -31.81 3.63 -32.54
CA LEU A 172 -30.58 3.09 -31.92
C LEU A 172 -30.57 3.17 -30.37
N ASN A 173 -31.49 3.86 -29.75
CA ASN A 173 -31.52 4.14 -28.29
C ASN A 173 -30.76 5.45 -27.93
N PRO A 174 -31.25 6.20 -26.92
CA PRO A 174 -30.57 7.39 -26.36
C PRO A 174 -29.14 7.17 -25.90
N THR A 175 -28.82 5.96 -25.41
CA THR A 175 -27.44 5.60 -24.97
C THR A 175 -26.43 5.72 -26.11
N VAL A 176 -26.78 5.32 -27.32
CA VAL A 176 -25.90 5.43 -28.49
C VAL A 176 -25.65 6.88 -28.87
N LEU A 177 -26.67 7.74 -28.75
CA LEU A 177 -26.50 9.19 -28.96
C LEU A 177 -25.53 9.78 -27.93
N ASN A 178 -25.66 9.41 -26.68
CA ASN A 178 -24.75 9.90 -25.63
C ASN A 178 -23.31 9.45 -25.91
N GLN A 179 -23.10 8.18 -26.32
CA GLN A 179 -21.79 7.68 -26.74
C GLN A 179 -21.20 8.47 -27.93
N LEU A 180 -22.02 8.79 -28.92
CA LEU A 180 -21.59 9.63 -30.05
C LEU A 180 -21.26 11.06 -29.62
N ASP A 181 -22.03 11.63 -28.69
CA ASP A 181 -21.76 12.96 -28.15
C ASP A 181 -20.50 13.01 -27.30
N GLN A 182 -20.24 11.98 -26.50
CA GLN A 182 -18.98 11.78 -25.76
C GLN A 182 -17.81 11.63 -26.75
N LEU A 183 -17.98 10.84 -27.79
CA LEU A 183 -16.95 10.61 -28.82
C LEU A 183 -16.47 11.92 -29.46
N ILE A 184 -17.36 12.81 -29.80
CA ILE A 184 -17.04 14.11 -30.43
C ILE A 184 -16.86 15.26 -29.43
N GLY A 185 -16.99 14.98 -28.13
CA GLY A 185 -16.79 15.94 -27.05
C GLY A 185 -17.94 16.94 -26.83
N ARG A 186 -19.16 16.63 -27.29
CA ARG A 186 -20.35 17.45 -27.00
C ARG A 186 -20.86 17.26 -25.58
N THR A 187 -20.71 16.06 -25.05
CA THR A 187 -21.08 15.71 -23.67
C THR A 187 -19.85 15.24 -22.93
N ALA A 188 -19.77 15.55 -21.63
CA ALA A 188 -18.71 15.07 -20.78
C ALA A 188 -18.73 13.53 -20.68
N ASP A 189 -17.55 12.94 -20.62
CA ASP A 189 -17.33 11.50 -20.42
C ASP A 189 -16.55 11.31 -19.12
N PRO A 190 -17.22 11.36 -17.94
CA PRO A 190 -16.55 11.24 -16.64
C PRO A 190 -15.88 9.89 -16.50
N GLN A 191 -14.62 9.90 -16.05
CA GLN A 191 -13.81 8.72 -15.88
C GLN A 191 -13.56 8.45 -14.40
N LEU A 192 -13.52 7.17 -14.03
CA LEU A 192 -13.07 6.73 -12.72
C LEU A 192 -11.57 6.45 -12.80
N PHE A 193 -10.80 7.28 -12.10
CA PHE A 193 -9.36 7.13 -12.09
C PHE A 193 -8.93 5.96 -11.20
N TYR A 194 -7.93 5.26 -11.68
CA TYR A 194 -7.27 4.19 -10.94
C TYR A 194 -6.50 4.79 -9.76
N THR A 195 -6.78 4.26 -8.59
CA THR A 195 -6.00 4.55 -7.40
C THR A 195 -5.11 3.35 -7.12
N PRO A 196 -3.79 3.49 -7.21
CA PRO A 196 -2.88 2.39 -6.90
C PRO A 196 -3.16 1.86 -5.49
N PRO A 197 -3.21 0.54 -5.29
CA PRO A 197 -3.35 -0.02 -3.96
C PRO A 197 -2.15 0.39 -3.12
N LEU A 198 -2.40 0.72 -1.85
CA LEU A 198 -1.35 1.04 -0.86
C LEU A 198 -0.63 -0.24 -0.41
N THR A 199 -0.30 -1.09 -1.37
CA THR A 199 0.42 -2.35 -1.16
C THR A 199 1.41 -2.55 -2.29
N PHE A 200 2.58 -3.04 -1.94
CA PHE A 200 3.56 -3.54 -2.88
C PHE A 200 3.53 -5.07 -2.83
N TYR A 201 3.55 -5.71 -3.97
CA TYR A 201 3.73 -7.14 -4.12
C TYR A 201 4.45 -7.41 -5.43
N GLU A 202 5.61 -8.03 -5.34
CA GLU A 202 6.36 -8.54 -6.48
C GLU A 202 6.98 -9.88 -6.09
N ASP A 203 7.04 -10.80 -7.06
CA ASP A 203 7.63 -12.13 -6.92
C ASP A 203 8.64 -12.40 -8.03
N VAL A 204 9.64 -13.19 -7.70
CA VAL A 204 10.70 -13.61 -8.62
C VAL A 204 10.86 -15.12 -8.50
N ALA A 205 10.76 -15.81 -9.64
CA ALA A 205 11.15 -17.20 -9.75
C ALA A 205 12.68 -17.27 -9.80
N LEU A 206 13.26 -18.13 -8.97
CA LEU A 206 14.70 -18.37 -8.92
C LEU A 206 15.11 -19.30 -10.05
N ILE A 207 16.26 -19.06 -10.66
CA ILE A 207 16.76 -19.86 -11.81
C ILE A 207 17.11 -21.30 -11.37
N GLN A 208 17.46 -21.47 -10.11
CA GLN A 208 17.81 -22.73 -9.49
C GLN A 208 17.22 -22.80 -8.08
N ASP A 209 17.01 -24.00 -7.59
CA ASP A 209 16.65 -24.25 -6.21
C ASP A 209 17.73 -23.74 -5.27
N VAL A 210 17.36 -22.86 -4.34
CA VAL A 210 18.29 -22.20 -3.43
C VAL A 210 18.13 -22.76 -2.02
N ASP A 211 19.19 -23.29 -1.47
CA ASP A 211 19.29 -23.83 -0.11
C ASP A 211 20.05 -22.93 0.87
N SER A 212 20.70 -21.87 0.36
CA SER A 212 21.44 -20.90 1.18
C SER A 212 20.94 -19.48 0.93
N ILE A 213 20.83 -18.73 2.03
CA ILE A 213 20.36 -17.34 2.02
C ILE A 213 21.28 -16.43 1.19
N GLU A 214 22.57 -16.71 1.12
CA GLU A 214 23.53 -15.92 0.38
C GLU A 214 23.19 -15.83 -1.11
N PHE A 215 22.65 -16.88 -1.69
CA PHE A 215 22.22 -16.89 -3.08
C PHE A 215 20.90 -16.15 -3.32
N LEU A 216 20.13 -15.82 -2.27
CA LEU A 216 18.92 -15.00 -2.37
C LEU A 216 19.24 -13.50 -2.42
N LEU A 217 20.43 -13.04 -2.03
CA LEU A 217 20.77 -11.63 -1.92
C LEU A 217 20.52 -10.83 -3.21
N PRO A 218 20.90 -11.31 -4.42
CA PRO A 218 20.62 -10.56 -5.65
C PRO A 218 19.13 -10.38 -5.92
N ALA A 219 18.31 -11.40 -5.62
CA ALA A 219 16.86 -11.33 -5.77
C ALA A 219 16.24 -10.38 -4.73
N ILE A 220 16.74 -10.39 -3.49
CA ILE A 220 16.34 -9.46 -2.43
C ILE A 220 16.64 -8.02 -2.85
N GLU A 221 17.85 -7.74 -3.34
CA GLU A 221 18.25 -6.41 -3.80
C GLU A 221 17.39 -5.95 -4.99
N HIS A 222 17.11 -6.83 -5.92
CA HIS A 222 16.25 -6.52 -7.08
C HIS A 222 14.84 -6.12 -6.64
N LEU A 223 14.20 -6.92 -5.77
CA LEU A 223 12.85 -6.64 -5.27
C LEU A 223 12.79 -5.35 -4.44
N LEU A 224 13.78 -5.10 -3.59
CA LEU A 224 13.88 -3.86 -2.80
C LEU A 224 14.10 -2.63 -3.69
N ASN A 225 14.90 -2.74 -4.74
CA ASN A 225 15.10 -1.65 -5.69
C ASN A 225 13.80 -1.34 -6.46
N THR A 226 13.08 -2.38 -6.90
CA THR A 226 11.77 -2.22 -7.54
C THR A 226 10.78 -1.53 -6.62
N MET A 227 10.71 -1.97 -5.35
CA MET A 227 9.88 -1.32 -4.32
C MET A 227 10.32 0.13 -4.10
N GLY A 228 11.62 0.40 -3.98
CA GLY A 228 12.15 1.75 -3.77
C GLY A 228 11.79 2.72 -4.90
N VAL A 229 11.77 2.26 -6.14
CA VAL A 229 11.28 3.03 -7.29
C VAL A 229 9.79 3.35 -7.13
N GLN A 230 8.97 2.37 -6.75
CA GLN A 230 7.53 2.60 -6.53
C GLN A 230 7.27 3.57 -5.37
N LEU A 231 7.97 3.42 -4.24
CA LEU A 231 7.83 4.31 -3.08
C LEU A 231 8.13 5.78 -3.45
N LYS A 232 9.17 6.01 -4.25
CA LYS A 232 9.52 7.35 -4.74
C LYS A 232 8.45 7.91 -5.66
N HIS A 233 7.93 7.11 -6.61
CA HIS A 233 6.92 7.57 -7.57
C HIS A 233 5.57 7.86 -6.93
N SER A 234 5.14 7.03 -5.99
CA SER A 234 3.86 7.21 -5.30
C SER A 234 3.93 8.15 -4.09
N CYS A 235 5.11 8.73 -3.80
CA CYS A 235 5.36 9.54 -2.61
C CYS A 235 4.91 8.83 -1.31
N THR A 236 5.06 7.50 -1.25
CA THR A 236 4.71 6.66 -0.10
C THR A 236 5.95 6.17 0.64
N ALA A 237 5.76 5.60 1.81
CA ALA A 237 6.80 4.94 2.60
C ALA A 237 6.30 3.59 3.10
N ALA A 238 7.20 2.75 3.59
CA ALA A 238 6.84 1.48 4.21
C ALA A 238 7.48 1.35 5.59
N ASN A 239 6.75 0.75 6.52
CA ASN A 239 7.27 0.38 7.85
C ASN A 239 7.16 -1.12 8.14
N HIS A 240 6.58 -1.86 7.22
CA HIS A 240 6.41 -3.31 7.35
C HIS A 240 6.63 -3.98 6.01
N LEU A 241 7.57 -4.90 5.97
CA LEU A 241 7.85 -5.78 4.84
C LEU A 241 7.57 -7.22 5.26
N ASN A 242 7.08 -8.03 4.36
CA ASN A 242 6.95 -9.47 4.55
C ASN A 242 7.58 -10.19 3.35
N TRP A 243 8.65 -10.92 3.60
CA TRP A 243 9.26 -11.81 2.63
C TRP A 243 8.54 -13.14 2.65
N ILE A 244 8.22 -13.68 1.49
CA ILE A 244 7.52 -14.94 1.31
C ILE A 244 8.42 -15.84 0.46
N LEU A 245 8.91 -16.91 1.05
CA LEU A 245 9.72 -17.91 0.39
C LEU A 245 8.86 -19.14 0.13
N THR A 246 8.81 -19.60 -1.12
CA THR A 246 8.00 -20.76 -1.47
C THR A 246 8.82 -21.81 -2.25
N ASP A 247 8.46 -23.08 -2.06
CA ASP A 247 8.94 -24.20 -2.87
C ASP A 247 7.84 -24.70 -3.84
N ASP A 248 8.19 -25.57 -4.77
CA ASP A 248 7.26 -26.14 -5.73
C ASP A 248 6.28 -27.16 -5.10
N HIS A 249 6.49 -27.50 -3.83
CA HIS A 249 5.67 -28.48 -3.09
C HIS A 249 4.64 -27.81 -2.17
N GLY A 250 4.52 -26.46 -2.21
CA GLY A 250 3.56 -25.70 -1.43
C GLY A 250 4.03 -25.32 -0.03
N TYR A 251 5.33 -25.49 0.29
CA TYR A 251 5.91 -24.92 1.50
C TYR A 251 6.00 -23.41 1.35
N SER A 252 5.60 -22.69 2.39
CA SER A 252 5.71 -21.23 2.46
C SER A 252 6.30 -20.81 3.80
N LEU A 253 7.28 -19.93 3.76
CA LEU A 253 7.90 -19.33 4.93
C LEU A 253 7.78 -17.80 4.84
N ASP A 254 7.15 -17.21 5.83
CA ASP A 254 6.99 -15.76 5.97
C ASP A 254 8.05 -15.20 6.90
N ILE A 255 8.76 -14.17 6.44
CA ILE A 255 9.79 -13.46 7.21
C ILE A 255 9.39 -12.00 7.33
N PRO A 256 8.79 -11.56 8.45
CA PRO A 256 8.43 -10.18 8.66
C PRO A 256 9.64 -9.33 9.01
N VAL A 257 9.72 -8.14 8.41
CA VAL A 257 10.68 -7.08 8.74
C VAL A 257 9.88 -5.85 9.11
N GLN A 258 10.02 -5.38 10.33
CA GLN A 258 9.29 -4.21 10.84
C GLN A 258 10.25 -3.08 11.18
N MET A 259 9.74 -1.87 11.05
CA MET A 259 10.44 -0.63 11.38
C MET A 259 9.57 0.23 12.27
N SER A 260 10.20 0.96 13.17
CA SER A 260 9.53 1.85 14.13
C SER A 260 8.86 3.05 13.44
N CYS A 261 9.42 3.49 12.29
CA CYS A 261 8.86 4.58 11.49
C CYS A 261 8.84 4.22 10.00
N PRO A 262 7.92 4.83 9.22
CA PRO A 262 7.88 4.65 7.77
C PRO A 262 9.15 5.19 7.11
N ARG A 263 9.73 4.42 6.19
CA ARG A 263 10.98 4.76 5.48
C ARG A 263 10.85 4.59 3.98
N ARG A 264 11.82 5.17 3.23
CA ARG A 264 11.95 5.06 1.76
C ARG A 264 13.32 4.54 1.34
N GLU A 265 14.29 4.51 2.25
CA GLU A 265 15.68 4.21 1.96
C GLU A 265 15.88 2.71 1.74
N THR A 266 16.16 2.33 0.49
CA THR A 266 16.41 0.92 0.10
C THR A 266 17.53 0.28 0.92
N GLN A 267 18.56 1.06 1.30
CA GLN A 267 19.69 0.57 2.10
C GLN A 267 19.26 0.10 3.51
N VAL A 268 18.32 0.82 4.13
CA VAL A 268 17.78 0.44 5.44
C VAL A 268 17.00 -0.85 5.33
N PHE A 269 16.13 -0.96 4.31
CA PHE A 269 15.37 -2.18 4.04
C PHE A 269 16.30 -3.38 3.81
N LEU A 270 17.37 -3.21 3.04
CA LEU A 270 18.35 -4.25 2.77
C LEU A 270 19.06 -4.71 4.04
N LYS A 271 19.53 -3.76 4.87
CA LYS A 271 20.19 -4.05 6.14
C LYS A 271 19.29 -4.85 7.08
N LEU A 272 18.05 -4.40 7.27
CA LEU A 272 17.10 -5.06 8.17
C LEU A 272 16.64 -6.42 7.62
N SER A 273 16.46 -6.54 6.31
CA SER A 273 16.15 -7.82 5.66
C SER A 273 17.27 -8.82 5.88
N ARG A 274 18.55 -8.44 5.68
CA ARG A 274 19.70 -9.32 5.94
C ARG A 274 19.70 -9.84 7.37
N LEU A 275 19.47 -8.97 8.37
CA LEU A 275 19.40 -9.36 9.78
C LEU A 275 18.25 -10.34 10.05
N ALA A 276 17.08 -10.15 9.41
CA ALA A 276 15.95 -11.06 9.56
C ALA A 276 16.24 -12.42 8.91
N PHE A 277 16.90 -12.45 7.77
CA PHE A 277 17.30 -13.68 7.09
C PHE A 277 18.39 -14.44 7.84
N GLU A 278 19.37 -13.75 8.46
CA GLU A 278 20.44 -14.39 9.27
C GLU A 278 19.89 -15.23 10.45
N ALA A 279 18.71 -14.87 10.95
CA ALA A 279 18.07 -15.59 12.06
C ALA A 279 17.39 -16.90 11.64
N ILE A 280 17.36 -17.21 10.32
CA ILE A 280 16.57 -18.31 9.77
C ILE A 280 17.48 -19.33 9.09
N GLN A 281 17.17 -20.60 9.29
CA GLN A 281 17.74 -21.70 8.52
C GLN A 281 16.69 -22.24 7.56
N LEU A 282 17.02 -22.26 6.27
CA LEU A 282 16.18 -22.87 5.25
C LEU A 282 16.14 -24.37 5.46
N LYS A 283 14.94 -24.91 5.68
CA LYS A 283 14.74 -26.36 5.88
C LYS A 283 14.60 -27.12 4.55
N ARG A 284 14.34 -26.39 3.47
CA ARG A 284 14.12 -26.92 2.12
C ARG A 284 14.63 -25.91 1.09
N PRO A 285 15.02 -26.36 -0.09
CA PRO A 285 15.33 -25.47 -1.21
C PRO A 285 14.11 -24.63 -1.59
N ILE A 286 14.35 -23.39 -1.97
CA ILE A 286 13.33 -22.40 -2.32
C ILE A 286 13.40 -22.12 -3.82
N THR A 287 12.24 -22.08 -4.47
CA THR A 287 12.11 -21.81 -5.92
C THR A 287 11.58 -20.42 -6.22
N HIS A 288 10.86 -19.79 -5.28
CA HIS A 288 10.27 -18.46 -5.48
C HIS A 288 10.50 -17.58 -4.24
N LEU A 289 10.78 -16.31 -4.51
CA LEU A 289 10.91 -15.26 -3.50
C LEU A 289 9.95 -14.14 -3.83
N ALA A 290 9.08 -13.78 -2.90
CA ALA A 290 8.19 -12.63 -3.04
C ALA A 290 8.39 -11.62 -1.91
N LEU A 291 8.17 -10.34 -2.22
CA LEU A 291 8.16 -9.24 -1.28
C LEU A 291 6.79 -8.59 -1.25
N LYS A 292 6.19 -8.54 -0.07
CA LYS A 292 4.93 -7.83 0.19
C LYS A 292 5.18 -6.69 1.18
N ALA A 293 4.69 -5.49 0.89
CA ALA A 293 4.75 -4.36 1.80
C ALA A 293 3.44 -3.60 1.83
N LYS A 294 3.08 -3.05 3.00
CA LYS A 294 2.00 -2.09 3.14
C LYS A 294 2.60 -0.69 2.98
N LEU A 295 2.08 0.08 2.03
CA LEU A 295 2.51 1.44 1.76
C LEU A 295 1.69 2.43 2.59
N LEU A 296 2.33 3.46 3.10
CA LEU A 296 1.74 4.51 3.92
C LEU A 296 1.87 5.86 3.20
N THR A 297 0.76 6.59 3.09
CA THR A 297 0.72 7.90 2.40
C THR A 297 1.15 9.06 3.27
N SER A 298 0.98 8.94 4.60
CA SER A 298 1.45 9.96 5.53
C SER A 298 2.88 9.64 5.96
N ILE A 299 3.82 10.37 5.40
CA ILE A 299 5.15 10.45 5.97
C ILE A 299 5.08 11.65 6.90
N PRO A 300 5.49 11.54 8.17
CA PRO A 300 5.90 12.74 8.90
C PRO A 300 6.95 13.40 8.01
N GLU A 301 6.65 14.57 7.47
CA GLU A 301 7.70 15.39 6.90
C GLU A 301 8.66 15.62 8.06
N ASP A 302 9.80 14.95 8.05
CA ASP A 302 10.98 15.49 8.69
C ASP A 302 11.16 16.83 7.98
N ASN A 303 10.65 17.87 8.61
CA ASN A 303 11.11 19.20 8.35
C ASN A 303 12.61 19.12 8.66
N ASP A 304 13.42 18.85 7.64
CA ASP A 304 14.82 19.20 7.62
C ASP A 304 14.85 20.68 8.00
N THR A 305 14.92 20.91 9.29
CA THR A 305 15.19 22.24 9.81
C THR A 305 16.53 22.57 9.22
N LEU A 306 16.55 23.55 8.32
CA LEU A 306 17.75 24.14 7.69
C LEU A 306 18.81 24.59 8.74
N MET A 307 18.58 24.31 10.02
CA MET A 307 19.37 24.69 11.19
C MET A 307 19.62 23.52 12.16
N THR A 308 19.66 22.28 11.71
CA THR A 308 20.29 21.24 12.54
C THR A 308 21.80 21.38 12.41
N ASP A 309 22.37 22.13 13.35
CA ASP A 309 23.78 22.01 13.69
C ASP A 309 24.17 20.53 13.74
N ASN A 310 25.24 20.20 13.04
CA ASN A 310 25.94 18.92 13.01
C ASN A 310 26.10 18.32 14.42
N CYS A 311 25.08 17.69 14.95
CA CYS A 311 25.29 16.64 15.93
C CYS A 311 25.71 15.41 15.15
N ASN A 312 27.03 15.25 14.97
CA ASN A 312 27.70 14.04 14.49
C ASN A 312 27.44 12.85 15.41
N PHE A 313 26.16 12.47 15.56
CA PHE A 313 25.81 11.12 15.98
C PHE A 313 25.66 10.30 14.69
N SER A 314 26.70 9.57 14.38
CA SER A 314 26.76 8.60 13.30
C SER A 314 25.80 7.41 13.56
N GLY A 315 24.50 7.65 13.49
CA GLY A 315 23.47 6.62 13.57
C GLY A 315 22.14 7.17 14.05
N ASP A 316 21.15 7.16 13.19
CA ASP A 316 19.76 7.37 13.57
C ASP A 316 19.39 6.33 14.67
N PRO A 317 19.05 6.74 15.91
CA PRO A 317 18.72 5.81 17.00
C PRO A 317 17.55 4.89 16.66
N THR A 318 16.68 5.29 15.74
CA THR A 318 15.57 4.46 15.28
C THR A 318 16.05 3.28 14.44
N VAL A 319 17.12 3.43 13.66
CA VAL A 319 17.72 2.32 12.89
C VAL A 319 18.37 1.29 13.82
N LEU A 320 18.96 1.75 14.95
CA LEU A 320 19.49 0.85 15.96
C LEU A 320 18.35 0.06 16.63
N LEU A 321 17.27 0.73 17.02
CA LEU A 321 16.08 0.10 17.57
C LEU A 321 15.49 -0.95 16.62
N ASP A 322 15.31 -0.59 15.36
CA ASP A 322 14.81 -1.49 14.32
C ASP A 322 15.73 -2.71 14.15
N SER A 323 17.05 -2.49 14.17
CA SER A 323 18.04 -3.58 14.09
C SER A 323 17.97 -4.53 15.28
N LEU A 324 17.80 -4.00 16.49
CA LEU A 324 17.64 -4.79 17.72
C LEU A 324 16.33 -5.57 17.70
N GLN A 325 15.22 -4.96 17.29
CA GLN A 325 13.92 -5.63 17.20
C GLN A 325 13.91 -6.76 16.17
N ASN A 326 14.48 -6.53 14.98
CA ASN A 326 14.54 -7.56 13.93
C ASN A 326 15.50 -8.71 14.30
N ARG A 327 16.52 -8.47 15.14
CA ARG A 327 17.47 -9.49 15.57
C ARG A 327 17.01 -10.26 16.82
N LEU A 328 16.46 -9.57 17.82
CA LEU A 328 16.10 -10.17 19.12
C LEU A 328 14.60 -10.54 19.22
N GLY A 329 13.81 -10.06 18.27
CA GLY A 329 12.35 -10.17 18.28
C GLY A 329 11.66 -8.97 18.91
N PHE A 330 10.46 -8.65 18.44
CA PHE A 330 9.70 -7.44 18.82
C PHE A 330 9.32 -7.40 20.30
N LYS A 331 9.21 -8.56 20.95
CA LYS A 331 8.89 -8.63 22.38
C LYS A 331 10.10 -8.33 23.28
N ALA A 332 11.32 -8.45 22.76
CA ALA A 332 12.54 -8.24 23.53
C ALA A 332 12.89 -6.74 23.68
N VAL A 333 12.45 -5.91 22.73
CA VAL A 333 12.73 -4.47 22.70
C VAL A 333 11.41 -3.72 22.74
N GLN A 334 11.06 -3.19 23.90
CA GLN A 334 9.80 -2.51 24.16
C GLN A 334 10.04 -1.09 24.66
N GLY A 335 9.15 -0.18 24.36
CA GLY A 335 9.02 1.11 24.99
C GLY A 335 8.20 1.03 26.27
N ILE A 336 8.16 2.12 27.01
CA ILE A 336 7.35 2.28 28.21
C ILE A 336 6.48 3.51 28.01
N ARG A 337 5.19 3.39 28.26
CA ARG A 337 4.26 4.52 28.27
C ARG A 337 3.50 4.61 29.57
N LEU A 338 3.07 5.82 29.92
CA LEU A 338 2.18 6.03 31.05
C LEU A 338 0.80 5.39 30.77
N ASN A 339 0.24 4.76 31.81
CA ASN A 339 -1.09 4.20 31.80
C ASN A 339 -2.01 5.07 32.69
N PRO A 340 -3.22 5.43 32.25
CA PRO A 340 -4.15 6.25 33.03
C PRO A 340 -4.78 5.47 34.19
N ASP A 341 -3.95 4.91 35.05
CA ASP A 341 -4.36 4.25 36.30
C ASP A 341 -3.75 4.97 37.48
N HIS A 342 -4.57 5.25 38.51
CA HIS A 342 -4.10 5.90 39.73
C HIS A 342 -3.29 4.98 40.63
N ARG A 343 -3.37 3.67 40.43
CA ARG A 343 -2.55 2.69 41.18
C ARG A 343 -1.10 2.79 40.74
N PRO A 344 -0.14 3.03 41.60
CA PRO A 344 1.26 3.20 41.20
C PRO A 344 1.84 2.02 40.45
N GLU A 345 1.47 0.80 40.84
CA GLU A 345 1.88 -0.46 40.21
C GLU A 345 1.31 -0.67 38.82
N GLN A 346 0.28 0.10 38.42
CA GLN A 346 -0.37 0.06 37.12
C GLN A 346 -0.16 1.37 36.32
N SER A 347 0.69 2.27 36.79
CA SER A 347 0.87 3.60 36.19
C SER A 347 1.65 3.60 34.89
N TRP A 348 2.21 2.48 34.49
CA TRP A 348 2.94 2.31 33.23
C TRP A 348 2.62 0.95 32.59
N MET A 349 2.83 0.87 31.30
CA MET A 349 2.67 -0.37 30.54
C MET A 349 3.69 -0.42 29.41
N PRO A 350 4.11 -1.64 28.98
CA PRO A 350 4.95 -1.77 27.80
C PRO A 350 4.17 -1.34 26.55
N CYS A 351 4.87 -0.73 25.61
CA CYS A 351 4.34 -0.29 24.32
C CYS A 351 5.38 -0.49 23.22
N SER A 352 5.02 -0.18 21.99
CA SER A 352 6.00 -0.13 20.92
C SER A 352 6.98 1.04 21.14
N PRO A 353 8.26 0.88 20.81
CA PRO A 353 9.22 1.97 20.89
C PRO A 353 8.76 3.18 20.07
N GLY A 354 8.88 4.38 20.65
CA GLY A 354 8.43 5.63 20.03
C GLY A 354 6.93 5.94 20.21
N GLU A 355 6.14 5.03 20.77
CA GLU A 355 4.74 5.31 21.09
C GLU A 355 4.65 6.20 22.33
N SER A 356 4.07 7.40 22.17
CA SER A 356 3.84 8.32 23.29
C SER A 356 2.53 8.00 23.99
N GLY A 357 2.55 8.06 25.33
CA GLY A 357 1.36 7.92 26.15
C GLY A 357 0.79 9.27 26.59
N PRO A 358 -0.36 9.28 27.27
CA PRO A 358 -0.93 10.49 27.82
C PRO A 358 0.00 11.07 28.91
N THR A 359 0.12 12.40 28.94
CA THR A 359 0.85 13.11 29.99
C THR A 359 -0.08 13.41 31.15
N PHE A 360 0.35 13.09 32.36
CA PHE A 360 -0.41 13.39 33.58
C PHE A 360 0.45 14.27 34.54
N GLN A 361 -0.20 15.21 35.17
CA GLN A 361 0.39 15.85 36.36
C GLN A 361 0.18 14.90 37.53
N SER A 362 1.25 14.40 38.10
CA SER A 362 1.20 13.56 39.30
C SER A 362 1.99 14.20 40.44
N SER A 363 1.60 13.88 41.69
CA SER A 363 2.41 14.17 42.85
C SER A 363 3.79 13.51 42.72
N PRO A 364 4.84 14.01 43.39
CA PRO A 364 6.16 13.39 43.36
C PRO A 364 6.09 11.89 43.68
N ARG A 365 6.61 11.08 42.78
CA ARG A 365 6.65 9.62 42.93
C ARG A 365 8.05 9.14 43.27
N PRO A 366 8.19 8.02 44.01
CA PRO A 366 9.51 7.46 44.32
C PRO A 366 10.23 6.97 43.09
N LEU A 367 11.55 7.09 43.05
CA LEU A 367 12.40 6.54 42.00
C LEU A 367 12.36 5.01 41.95
N TRP A 368 12.20 4.39 43.13
CA TRP A 368 12.13 2.94 43.26
C TRP A 368 10.80 2.53 43.89
N LEU A 369 9.95 1.87 43.09
CA LEU A 369 8.71 1.28 43.57
C LEU A 369 8.91 -0.21 43.85
N LEU A 370 8.51 -0.66 45.03
CA LEU A 370 8.58 -2.09 45.38
C LEU A 370 7.50 -2.87 44.62
N HIS A 371 7.89 -3.94 43.97
CA HIS A 371 6.94 -4.81 43.24
C HIS A 371 5.84 -5.38 44.15
N ARG A 372 6.19 -5.66 45.41
CA ARG A 372 5.24 -6.00 46.48
C ARG A 372 5.44 -5.07 47.65
N PRO A 373 4.42 -4.37 48.10
CA PRO A 373 4.50 -3.52 49.29
C PRO A 373 4.93 -4.35 50.50
N ARG A 374 5.85 -3.81 51.29
CA ARG A 374 6.38 -4.49 52.49
C ARG A 374 5.65 -4.00 53.73
N HIS A 375 5.12 -4.94 54.54
CA HIS A 375 4.46 -4.63 55.79
C HIS A 375 5.42 -3.91 56.76
N MET A 376 4.89 -2.95 57.52
CA MET A 376 5.66 -2.13 58.49
C MET A 376 5.12 -2.30 59.89
N ASP A 377 6.05 -2.35 60.84
CA ASP A 377 5.72 -2.37 62.25
C ASP A 377 5.29 -0.98 62.72
N ILE A 378 4.41 -0.95 63.72
CA ILE A 378 3.97 0.29 64.40
C ILE A 378 4.49 0.29 65.81
N LYS A 379 5.17 1.37 66.21
CA LYS A 379 5.59 1.61 67.60
C LYS A 379 5.05 2.97 68.05
N HIS A 380 4.38 3.01 69.17
CA HIS A 380 3.74 4.20 69.70
C HIS A 380 2.84 4.98 68.73
N GLY A 381 2.13 4.24 67.89
CA GLY A 381 1.22 4.80 66.88
C GLY A 381 1.92 5.35 65.63
N GLN A 382 3.23 5.19 65.49
CA GLN A 382 4.01 5.63 64.29
C GLN A 382 4.58 4.43 63.54
N PRO A 383 4.53 4.44 62.17
CA PRO A 383 5.19 3.43 61.39
C PRO A 383 6.70 3.49 61.53
N CYS A 384 7.33 2.34 61.67
CA CYS A 384 8.77 2.20 61.87
C CYS A 384 9.44 1.47 60.70
N LEU A 385 10.62 1.98 60.31
CA LEU A 385 11.49 1.32 59.37
C LEU A 385 12.78 0.88 60.06
N GLN A 386 13.10 -0.39 60.07
CA GLN A 386 14.27 -0.95 60.77
C GLN A 386 14.32 -0.56 62.26
N GLY A 387 13.15 -0.56 62.91
CA GLY A 387 13.04 -0.23 64.33
C GLY A 387 13.06 1.27 64.67
N LYS A 388 13.32 2.16 63.71
CA LYS A 388 13.31 3.61 63.88
C LYS A 388 11.97 4.20 63.45
N PRO A 389 11.33 5.11 64.19
CA PRO A 389 10.09 5.74 63.82
C PRO A 389 10.29 6.68 62.61
N LEU A 390 9.27 6.76 61.74
CA LEU A 390 9.25 7.66 60.61
C LEU A 390 8.43 8.91 60.90
N LEU A 391 8.94 10.06 60.49
CA LEU A 391 8.18 11.31 60.48
C LEU A 391 7.33 11.37 59.23
N LEU A 392 6.02 11.50 59.42
CA LEU A 392 5.05 11.61 58.32
C LEU A 392 4.91 13.06 57.86
N ASP A 393 4.90 13.29 56.57
CA ASP A 393 4.50 14.57 56.00
C ASP A 393 2.98 14.78 56.22
N LYS A 394 2.57 16.03 56.31
CA LYS A 394 1.16 16.40 56.47
C LYS A 394 0.31 16.18 55.23
N GLN A 395 0.96 16.06 54.07
CA GLN A 395 0.28 15.91 52.82
C GLN A 395 -0.07 14.42 52.59
N ILE A 396 -1.36 14.14 52.45
CA ILE A 396 -1.90 12.80 52.27
C ILE A 396 -2.43 12.70 50.83
N GLU A 397 -2.01 11.67 50.12
CA GLU A 397 -2.59 11.33 48.82
C GLU A 397 -3.49 10.10 48.98
N ARG A 398 -4.81 10.27 48.83
CA ARG A 398 -5.75 9.16 48.85
C ARG A 398 -5.97 8.58 47.48
N ILE A 399 -5.70 7.27 47.33
CA ILE A 399 -5.94 6.51 46.13
C ILE A 399 -7.05 5.48 46.40
N SER A 400 -8.22 5.66 45.73
CA SER A 400 -9.32 4.73 45.76
C SER A 400 -9.64 4.39 44.29
N SER A 401 -9.20 3.23 43.82
CA SER A 401 -9.22 2.88 42.42
C SER A 401 -9.36 1.36 42.25
N GLY A 402 -9.61 0.89 41.01
CA GLY A 402 -9.69 -0.54 40.69
C GLY A 402 -11.00 -1.21 41.10
N TRP A 403 -12.07 -0.44 41.36
CA TRP A 403 -13.38 -0.99 41.71
C TRP A 403 -14.01 -1.74 40.51
N TRP A 404 -13.51 -1.52 39.29
CA TRP A 404 -13.97 -2.15 38.06
C TRP A 404 -13.22 -3.44 37.70
N ASP A 405 -12.15 -3.74 38.40
CA ASP A 405 -11.36 -4.96 38.23
C ASP A 405 -11.31 -5.77 39.56
N LYS A 406 -10.64 -6.93 39.51
CA LYS A 406 -10.56 -7.85 40.66
C LYS A 406 -9.60 -7.38 41.78
N ASN A 407 -8.94 -6.21 41.64
CA ASN A 407 -7.94 -5.71 42.57
C ASN A 407 -8.25 -4.28 43.03
N PRO A 408 -9.38 -4.04 43.71
CA PRO A 408 -9.68 -2.70 44.24
C PRO A 408 -8.70 -2.30 45.34
N VAL A 409 -8.26 -1.05 45.30
CA VAL A 409 -7.37 -0.48 46.33
C VAL A 409 -8.00 0.74 46.99
N LYS A 410 -7.83 0.86 48.31
CA LYS A 410 -8.18 2.04 49.09
C LYS A 410 -7.04 2.33 50.02
N ARG A 411 -6.16 3.28 49.67
CA ARG A 411 -4.90 3.54 50.35
C ARG A 411 -4.70 5.01 50.55
N ASP A 412 -4.23 5.39 51.77
CA ASP A 412 -3.72 6.73 52.08
C ASP A 412 -2.20 6.69 52.01
N TYR A 413 -1.62 7.39 51.05
CA TYR A 413 -0.19 7.49 50.88
C TYR A 413 0.39 8.70 51.61
N TYR A 414 1.58 8.50 52.17
CA TYR A 414 2.34 9.48 52.91
C TYR A 414 3.78 9.49 52.43
N LEU A 415 4.35 10.68 52.34
CA LEU A 415 5.79 10.85 52.35
C LEU A 415 6.24 10.71 53.80
N ALA A 416 7.19 9.85 54.03
CA ALA A 416 7.75 9.63 55.35
C ALA A 416 9.29 9.70 55.30
N SER A 417 9.91 10.23 56.31
CA SER A 417 11.35 10.38 56.37
C SER A 417 11.91 10.03 57.74
N ASN A 418 13.14 9.57 57.73
CA ASN A 418 14.01 9.59 58.88
C ASN A 418 15.31 10.33 58.50
N ASN A 419 16.27 10.44 59.45
CA ASN A 419 17.52 11.19 59.21
C ASN A 419 18.36 10.70 58.02
N GLN A 420 18.02 9.61 57.39
CA GLN A 420 18.82 8.97 56.33
C GLN A 420 18.07 8.65 55.02
N LEU A 421 16.75 8.46 55.10
CA LEU A 421 15.96 7.95 53.98
C LEU A 421 14.62 8.70 53.87
N ARG A 422 14.20 8.94 52.64
CA ARG A 422 12.87 9.41 52.32
C ARG A 422 12.13 8.27 51.60
N VAL A 423 10.97 7.89 52.15
CA VAL A 423 10.22 6.72 51.73
C VAL A 423 8.76 7.06 51.46
N TRP A 424 8.15 6.30 50.60
CA TRP A 424 6.73 6.39 50.28
C TRP A 424 6.00 5.21 50.89
N ILE A 425 5.14 5.50 51.83
CA ILE A 425 4.40 4.50 52.61
C ILE A 425 2.91 4.73 52.46
N PHE A 426 2.12 3.70 52.63
CA PHE A 426 0.69 3.86 52.67
C PHE A 426 0.04 3.10 53.82
N ARG A 427 -1.10 3.61 54.26
CA ARG A 427 -2.03 2.91 55.12
C ARG A 427 -3.14 2.33 54.29
N ASP A 428 -3.34 1.03 54.32
CA ASP A 428 -4.46 0.36 53.69
C ASP A 428 -5.73 0.64 54.54
N LEU A 429 -6.77 1.19 53.90
CA LEU A 429 -7.99 1.59 54.62
C LEU A 429 -8.91 0.41 54.90
N GLY A 430 -8.73 -0.74 54.26
CA GLY A 430 -9.48 -1.97 54.54
C GLY A 430 -8.93 -2.71 55.75
N SER A 431 -7.62 -2.90 55.84
CA SER A 431 -6.95 -3.64 56.91
C SER A 431 -6.44 -2.73 58.05
N GLY A 432 -6.32 -1.43 57.79
CA GLY A 432 -5.70 -0.47 58.71
C GLY A 432 -4.17 -0.58 58.84
N GLN A 433 -3.56 -1.49 58.11
CA GLN A 433 -2.12 -1.80 58.20
C GLN A 433 -1.27 -0.84 57.33
N TRP A 434 0.02 -0.68 57.73
CA TRP A 434 0.97 0.17 57.05
C TRP A 434 1.93 -0.63 56.18
N TYR A 435 2.25 -0.08 55.03
CA TYR A 435 3.15 -0.69 54.06
C TYR A 435 4.13 0.29 53.46
N LEU A 436 5.38 -0.14 53.31
CA LEU A 436 6.38 0.52 52.48
C LEU A 436 6.15 0.16 51.03
N HIS A 437 6.03 1.17 50.17
CA HIS A 437 5.79 0.94 48.73
C HIS A 437 6.88 1.51 47.84
N GLY A 438 7.61 2.55 48.26
CA GLY A 438 8.68 3.13 47.45
C GLY A 438 9.75 3.84 48.24
N ILE A 439 10.88 4.11 47.57
CA ILE A 439 12.06 4.79 48.11
C ILE A 439 12.42 5.92 47.13
N PHE A 440 12.65 7.13 47.67
CA PHE A 440 13.05 8.32 46.90
C PHE A 440 14.55 8.40 46.73
#